data_c8714ce242cb0934649b4434cc7ad12d
#
_entry.id   c8714ce242cb0934649b4434cc7ad12d
#
_cell.length_a   1.000
_cell.length_b   1.000
_cell.length_c   1.000
_cell.angle_alpha   90.00
_cell.angle_beta   90.00
_cell.angle_gamma   90.00
#
_symmetry.space_group_name_H-M   'P 1'
#
loop_
_entity.id
_entity.type
_entity.pdbx_description
1 polymer ?
#
loop_
_entity_poly.entity_id
_entity_poly.type
_entity_poly.pdbx_seq_one_letter_code
_entity_poly.pdbx_strand_id
1 'polypeptide(L)'
;MYRIITIEREFGCGAGEVARQIAERLHWQLWDHALTETIAKLAKVDHEAVARCEERADSTFRKLVNTFLRGSYESHMSAPGKEPFNPDRFVAVGQQVMESAATAGNCVIVGRGAPYFLRERADAFHVFLYASHPEKMRRLKLLGKSEKEAERLLDHVDRDRIQFVKCYFNADWPTRSLYHMMLNTAMGDETVISLILGTMRSLERSSAGGVPPSHSSEPVPSR
;
A
#
# COMPACT_ATOMS: atom_id res chain seq x y z
N MET A 1 -9.03 -18.79 -7.75
CA MET A 1 -8.91 -17.67 -8.70
C MET A 1 -8.70 -16.38 -7.93
N TYR A 2 -7.65 -15.63 -8.26
CA TYR A 2 -7.37 -14.37 -7.62
C TYR A 2 -8.36 -13.30 -8.07
N ARG A 3 -8.84 -12.50 -7.11
CA ARG A 3 -9.78 -11.39 -7.35
C ARG A 3 -9.29 -10.07 -6.77
N ILE A 4 -8.16 -10.12 -6.05
CA ILE A 4 -7.57 -8.98 -5.38
C ILE A 4 -6.07 -8.98 -5.68
N ILE A 5 -5.52 -7.85 -6.08
CA ILE A 5 -4.07 -7.62 -6.12
C ILE A 5 -3.75 -6.53 -5.10
N THR A 6 -2.89 -6.82 -4.14
CA THR A 6 -2.34 -5.79 -3.27
C THR A 6 -0.93 -5.45 -3.69
N ILE A 7 -0.63 -4.17 -3.81
CA ILE A 7 0.70 -3.68 -4.18
C ILE A 7 1.27 -2.85 -3.03
N GLU A 8 2.18 -3.44 -2.26
CA GLU A 8 3.00 -2.68 -1.33
C GLU A 8 4.29 -2.24 -2.03
N ARG A 9 4.93 -1.18 -1.58
CA ARG A 9 6.02 -0.57 -2.35
C ARG A 9 6.92 0.34 -1.54
N GLU A 10 8.16 0.47 -1.98
CA GLU A 10 9.04 1.56 -1.58
C GLU A 10 8.63 2.88 -2.26
N PHE A 11 8.88 4.00 -1.58
CA PHE A 11 8.61 5.32 -2.15
C PHE A 11 9.50 5.59 -3.37
N GLY A 12 8.94 6.24 -4.38
CA GLY A 12 9.66 6.61 -5.61
C GLY A 12 9.93 5.47 -6.60
N CYS A 13 9.47 4.23 -6.32
CA CYS A 13 9.70 3.10 -7.24
C CYS A 13 8.75 3.05 -8.45
N GLY A 14 7.76 3.95 -8.56
CA GLY A 14 6.84 3.98 -9.70
C GLY A 14 5.64 3.03 -9.61
N ALA A 15 5.38 2.46 -8.45
CA ALA A 15 4.32 1.47 -8.25
C ALA A 15 2.91 1.96 -8.59
N GLY A 16 2.64 3.27 -8.48
CA GLY A 16 1.33 3.85 -8.83
C GLY A 16 0.97 3.66 -10.30
N GLU A 17 1.93 3.87 -11.19
CA GLU A 17 1.73 3.67 -12.63
C GLU A 17 1.55 2.18 -12.98
N VAL A 18 2.35 1.30 -12.38
CA VAL A 18 2.20 -0.15 -12.52
C VAL A 18 0.81 -0.60 -12.06
N ALA A 19 0.35 -0.13 -10.90
CA ALA A 19 -0.96 -0.46 -10.35
C ALA A 19 -2.10 0.00 -11.26
N ARG A 20 -2.00 1.23 -11.78
CA ARG A 20 -2.98 1.81 -12.71
C ARG A 20 -3.10 0.97 -13.98
N GLN A 21 -1.98 0.63 -14.60
CA GLN A 21 -1.98 -0.18 -15.81
C GLN A 21 -2.48 -1.61 -15.58
N ILE A 22 -2.17 -2.22 -14.44
CA ILE A 22 -2.72 -3.53 -14.07
C ILE A 22 -4.24 -3.46 -13.95
N ALA A 23 -4.76 -2.45 -13.24
CA ALA A 23 -6.20 -2.26 -13.05
C ALA A 23 -6.91 -2.05 -14.39
N GLU A 24 -6.35 -1.25 -15.30
CA GLU A 24 -6.88 -1.02 -16.64
C GLU A 24 -6.91 -2.29 -17.50
N ARG A 25 -5.81 -3.08 -17.52
CA ARG A 25 -5.73 -4.34 -18.30
C ARG A 25 -6.66 -5.42 -17.81
N LEU A 26 -6.94 -5.44 -16.50
CA LEU A 26 -7.87 -6.39 -15.90
C LEU A 26 -9.32 -5.89 -15.88
N HIS A 27 -9.53 -4.61 -16.20
CA HIS A 27 -10.80 -3.91 -15.98
C HIS A 27 -11.25 -3.99 -14.51
N TRP A 28 -10.29 -3.85 -13.60
CA TRP A 28 -10.50 -3.90 -12.16
C TRP A 28 -10.51 -2.50 -11.54
N GLN A 29 -11.18 -2.38 -10.39
CA GLN A 29 -11.20 -1.14 -9.63
C GLN A 29 -9.83 -0.87 -9.01
N LEU A 30 -9.29 0.34 -9.24
CA LEU A 30 -8.07 0.80 -8.55
C LEU A 30 -8.43 1.51 -7.24
N TRP A 31 -7.86 1.01 -6.13
CA TRP A 31 -7.95 1.58 -4.81
C TRP A 31 -6.59 2.14 -4.37
N ASP A 32 -6.26 3.34 -4.79
CA ASP A 32 -5.08 4.11 -4.34
C ASP A 32 -5.54 5.44 -3.73
N HIS A 33 -5.76 6.46 -4.54
CA HIS A 33 -6.25 7.75 -4.08
C HIS A 33 -7.71 7.67 -3.60
N ALA A 34 -8.57 6.97 -4.33
CA ALA A 34 -9.97 6.74 -3.98
C ALA A 34 -10.14 6.08 -2.59
N LEU A 35 -9.22 5.21 -2.20
CA LEU A 35 -9.22 4.63 -0.85
C LEU A 35 -9.01 5.70 0.22
N THR A 36 -8.05 6.61 0.02
CA THR A 36 -7.78 7.72 0.95
C THR A 36 -8.98 8.63 1.10
N GLU A 37 -9.61 9.01 -0.01
CA GLU A 37 -10.81 9.85 0.01
C GLU A 37 -11.97 9.20 0.74
N THR A 38 -12.22 7.92 0.47
CA THR A 38 -13.28 7.16 1.11
C THR A 38 -13.06 7.04 2.61
N ILE A 39 -11.83 6.71 3.02
CA ILE A 39 -11.45 6.61 4.45
C ILE A 39 -11.60 7.98 5.13
N ALA A 40 -11.10 9.06 4.52
CA ALA A 40 -11.21 10.39 5.08
C ALA A 40 -12.67 10.83 5.27
N LYS A 41 -13.52 10.57 4.28
CA LYS A 41 -14.98 10.86 4.36
C LYS A 41 -15.66 10.06 5.48
N LEU A 42 -15.41 8.75 5.58
CA LEU A 42 -16.02 7.87 6.57
C LEU A 42 -15.52 8.13 7.99
N ALA A 43 -14.22 8.42 8.13
CA ALA A 43 -13.63 8.76 9.42
C ALA A 43 -14.04 10.16 9.91
N LYS A 44 -14.71 10.96 9.07
CA LYS A 44 -15.07 12.38 9.35
C LYS A 44 -13.87 13.20 9.80
N VAL A 45 -12.73 12.97 9.16
CA VAL A 45 -11.48 13.65 9.52
C VAL A 45 -11.45 15.02 8.89
N ASP A 46 -11.33 16.03 9.73
CA ASP A 46 -11.05 17.41 9.33
C ASP A 46 -9.55 17.63 9.20
N HIS A 47 -9.10 18.19 8.08
CA HIS A 47 -7.72 18.60 7.90
C HIS A 47 -7.26 19.64 8.93
N GLU A 48 -8.12 20.51 9.40
CA GLU A 48 -7.82 21.43 10.49
C GLU A 48 -7.68 20.71 11.84
N ALA A 49 -8.42 19.61 12.07
CA ALA A 49 -8.24 18.78 13.25
C ALA A 49 -6.91 18.03 13.22
N VAL A 50 -6.50 17.56 12.05
CA VAL A 50 -5.15 16.99 11.85
C VAL A 50 -4.08 18.06 12.09
N ALA A 51 -4.23 19.25 11.54
CA ALA A 51 -3.29 20.35 11.75
C ALA A 51 -3.22 20.81 13.23
N ARG A 52 -4.36 20.84 13.94
CA ARG A 52 -4.39 21.18 15.39
C ARG A 52 -3.83 20.05 16.26
N CYS A 53 -3.93 18.81 15.86
CA CYS A 53 -3.22 17.70 16.50
C CYS A 53 -1.71 17.76 16.22
N GLU A 54 -1.29 18.40 15.12
CA GLU A 54 0.12 18.62 14.80
C GLU A 54 0.84 19.48 15.83
N GLU A 55 0.14 20.39 16.53
CA GLU A 55 0.73 21.22 17.59
C GLU A 55 0.81 20.52 18.95
N ARG A 56 0.05 19.44 19.18
CA ARG A 56 -0.09 18.78 20.50
C ARG A 56 0.29 17.30 20.55
N ALA A 57 0.48 16.63 19.40
CA ALA A 57 0.72 15.19 19.37
C ALA A 57 2.20 14.85 19.21
N ASP A 58 2.59 13.71 19.78
CA ASP A 58 3.90 13.10 19.63
C ASP A 58 4.27 12.95 18.14
N SER A 59 5.53 13.22 17.81
CA SER A 59 6.05 13.22 16.41
C SER A 59 5.82 11.87 15.70
N THR A 60 5.77 10.79 16.43
CA THR A 60 5.51 9.43 15.93
C THR A 60 4.09 9.28 15.39
N PHE A 61 3.13 9.85 16.07
CA PHE A 61 1.73 9.84 15.74
C PHE A 61 1.44 10.55 14.40
N ARG A 62 1.98 11.77 14.22
CA ARG A 62 1.85 12.53 12.98
C ARG A 62 2.40 11.78 11.77
N LYS A 63 3.52 11.05 11.96
CA LYS A 63 4.13 10.23 10.92
C LYS A 63 3.24 9.07 10.49
N LEU A 64 2.60 8.40 11.44
CA LEU A 64 1.68 7.27 11.17
C LEU A 64 0.50 7.70 10.31
N VAL A 65 -0.12 8.83 10.63
CA VAL A 65 -1.24 9.39 9.86
C VAL A 65 -0.82 9.79 8.46
N ASN A 66 0.29 10.52 8.35
CA ASN A 66 0.81 10.95 7.05
C ASN A 66 1.18 9.76 6.17
N THR A 67 1.68 8.66 6.75
CA THR A 67 1.96 7.43 6.02
C THR A 67 0.71 6.77 5.47
N PHE A 68 -0.35 6.75 6.26
CA PHE A 68 -1.62 6.17 5.84
C PHE A 68 -2.34 7.05 4.80
N LEU A 69 -2.24 8.39 4.93
CA LEU A 69 -2.85 9.35 4.01
C LEU A 69 -2.08 9.51 2.70
N ARG A 70 -0.76 9.29 2.69
CA ARG A 70 0.05 9.41 1.48
C ARG A 70 -0.20 8.24 0.54
N GLY A 71 -1.00 8.50 -0.50
CA GLY A 71 -1.11 7.64 -1.68
C GLY A 71 0.18 7.63 -2.51
N SER A 72 0.15 6.99 -3.66
CA SER A 72 1.27 6.97 -4.61
C SER A 72 1.52 8.32 -5.28
N TYR A 73 0.55 9.23 -5.19
CA TYR A 73 0.62 10.59 -5.72
C TYR A 73 0.48 11.62 -4.59
N GLU A 74 1.35 12.64 -4.60
CA GLU A 74 1.27 13.79 -3.69
C GLU A 74 0.09 14.69 -4.08
N SER A 75 -1.06 14.48 -3.47
CA SER A 75 -2.21 15.39 -3.61
C SER A 75 -2.58 15.94 -2.25
N HIS A 76 -2.67 17.27 -2.15
CA HIS A 76 -3.23 17.95 -0.99
C HIS A 76 -4.75 17.78 -1.01
N MET A 77 -5.29 17.14 0.01
CA MET A 77 -6.75 17.00 0.18
C MET A 77 -7.25 17.83 1.35
N SER A 78 -8.30 18.59 1.10
CA SER A 78 -9.05 19.31 2.12
C SER A 78 -10.41 18.64 2.30
N ALA A 79 -10.76 18.23 3.52
CA ALA A 79 -12.08 17.72 3.86
C ALA A 79 -12.58 18.35 5.18
N PRO A 80 -13.89 18.71 5.30
CA PRO A 80 -14.41 19.35 6.50
C PRO A 80 -14.91 18.35 7.56
N GLY A 81 -14.58 18.58 8.82
CA GLY A 81 -15.09 17.81 9.96
C GLY A 81 -14.70 18.41 11.32
N LYS A 82 -15.49 18.17 12.36
CA LYS A 82 -15.40 18.84 13.68
C LYS A 82 -14.92 17.96 14.84
N GLU A 83 -14.58 16.67 14.62
CA GLU A 83 -14.16 15.76 15.70
C GLU A 83 -12.63 15.70 15.85
N PRO A 84 -12.08 15.49 17.06
CA PRO A 84 -10.66 15.28 17.25
C PRO A 84 -10.20 14.03 16.49
N PHE A 85 -9.08 14.13 15.80
CA PHE A 85 -8.53 13.04 15.01
C PHE A 85 -8.07 11.88 15.92
N ASN A 86 -8.58 10.67 15.64
CA ASN A 86 -8.19 9.44 16.31
C ASN A 86 -7.58 8.46 15.27
N PRO A 87 -6.28 8.11 15.35
CA PRO A 87 -5.61 7.25 14.38
C PRO A 87 -6.10 5.83 14.38
N ASP A 88 -6.39 5.27 15.56
CA ASP A 88 -6.86 3.88 15.65
C ASP A 88 -8.21 3.74 14.96
N ARG A 89 -9.08 4.76 15.14
CA ARG A 89 -10.34 4.84 14.38
C ARG A 89 -10.09 4.96 12.88
N PHE A 90 -9.10 5.76 12.48
CA PHE A 90 -8.76 5.94 11.07
C PHE A 90 -8.26 4.65 10.43
N VAL A 91 -7.38 3.91 11.11
CA VAL A 91 -6.89 2.61 10.69
C VAL A 91 -8.00 1.57 10.64
N ALA A 92 -8.89 1.55 11.66
CA ALA A 92 -10.04 0.65 11.70
C ALA A 92 -11.02 0.91 10.54
N VAL A 93 -11.31 2.18 10.23
CA VAL A 93 -12.11 2.55 9.04
C VAL A 93 -11.42 2.14 7.76
N GLY A 94 -10.10 2.34 7.68
CA GLY A 94 -9.29 1.90 6.55
C GLY A 94 -9.36 0.39 6.33
N GLN A 95 -9.28 -0.40 7.38
CA GLN A 95 -9.47 -1.84 7.33
C GLN A 95 -10.86 -2.20 6.79
N GLN A 96 -11.93 -1.61 7.33
CA GLN A 96 -13.30 -1.86 6.86
C GLN A 96 -13.50 -1.55 5.38
N VAL A 97 -12.94 -0.43 4.90
CA VAL A 97 -13.03 -0.06 3.47
C VAL A 97 -12.26 -1.05 2.61
N MET A 98 -11.06 -1.47 3.03
CA MET A 98 -10.28 -2.47 2.30
C MET A 98 -10.95 -3.85 2.28
N GLU A 99 -11.52 -4.29 3.38
CA GLU A 99 -12.29 -5.55 3.47
C GLU A 99 -13.54 -5.50 2.59
N SER A 100 -14.21 -4.35 2.55
CA SER A 100 -15.38 -4.11 1.69
C SER A 100 -14.98 -4.18 0.20
N ALA A 101 -13.90 -3.49 -0.18
CA ALA A 101 -13.35 -3.53 -1.53
C ALA A 101 -12.92 -4.96 -1.93
N ALA A 102 -12.27 -5.67 -1.01
CA ALA A 102 -11.85 -7.05 -1.19
C ALA A 102 -13.05 -8.01 -1.34
N THR A 103 -14.13 -7.77 -0.62
CA THR A 103 -15.36 -8.57 -0.72
C THR A 103 -16.05 -8.36 -2.07
N ALA A 104 -16.10 -7.14 -2.58
CA ALA A 104 -16.56 -6.87 -3.94
C ALA A 104 -15.66 -7.56 -4.97
N GLY A 105 -14.35 -7.65 -4.70
CA GLY A 105 -13.36 -8.30 -5.56
C GLY A 105 -13.04 -7.49 -6.83
N ASN A 106 -12.25 -8.08 -7.71
CA ASN A 106 -11.80 -7.45 -8.95
C ASN A 106 -11.19 -6.06 -8.69
N CYS A 107 -10.24 -6.01 -7.77
CA CYS A 107 -9.63 -4.76 -7.35
C CYS A 107 -8.10 -4.85 -7.20
N VAL A 108 -7.45 -3.71 -7.41
CA VAL A 108 -6.04 -3.46 -7.13
C VAL A 108 -5.97 -2.45 -5.98
N ILE A 109 -5.36 -2.83 -4.87
CA ILE A 109 -5.24 -2.00 -3.67
C ILE A 109 -3.77 -1.63 -3.45
N VAL A 110 -3.46 -0.34 -3.33
CA VAL A 110 -2.08 0.14 -3.23
C VAL A 110 -1.78 0.64 -1.82
N GLY A 111 -0.85 -0.05 -1.14
CA GLY A 111 -0.30 0.34 0.15
C GLY A 111 -1.26 0.24 1.34
N ARG A 112 -1.06 1.13 2.31
CA ARG A 112 -1.89 1.27 3.53
C ARG A 112 -2.01 0.01 4.37
N GLY A 113 -1.00 -0.86 4.28
CA GLY A 113 -1.01 -2.13 4.98
C GLY A 113 -1.98 -3.16 4.39
N ALA A 114 -2.50 -2.97 3.18
CA ALA A 114 -3.45 -3.89 2.56
C ALA A 114 -2.97 -5.35 2.56
N PRO A 115 -1.70 -5.69 2.26
CA PRO A 115 -1.23 -7.05 2.35
C PRO A 115 -1.35 -7.64 3.76
N TYR A 116 -1.18 -6.82 4.80
CA TYR A 116 -1.26 -7.26 6.20
C TYR A 116 -2.70 -7.48 6.64
N PHE A 117 -3.63 -6.59 6.26
CA PHE A 117 -5.05 -6.75 6.55
C PHE A 117 -5.67 -7.93 5.81
N LEU A 118 -5.23 -8.18 4.59
CA LEU A 118 -5.80 -9.19 3.69
C LEU A 118 -4.97 -10.49 3.62
N ARG A 119 -4.02 -10.70 4.55
CA ARG A 119 -3.09 -11.84 4.54
C ARG A 119 -3.76 -13.21 4.57
N GLU A 120 -4.92 -13.32 5.20
CA GLU A 120 -5.66 -14.58 5.31
C GLU A 120 -6.58 -14.85 4.09
N ARG A 121 -6.60 -13.95 3.12
CA ARG A 121 -7.45 -14.07 1.94
C ARG A 121 -6.76 -14.90 0.85
N ALA A 122 -7.26 -16.09 0.62
CA ALA A 122 -6.74 -17.00 -0.42
C ALA A 122 -6.94 -16.48 -1.87
N ASP A 123 -7.84 -15.51 -2.08
CA ASP A 123 -8.10 -14.87 -3.36
C ASP A 123 -7.31 -13.54 -3.55
N ALA A 124 -6.39 -13.21 -2.63
CA ALA A 124 -5.52 -12.04 -2.72
C ALA A 124 -4.12 -12.42 -3.21
N PHE A 125 -3.63 -11.69 -4.21
CA PHE A 125 -2.28 -11.80 -4.72
C PHE A 125 -1.45 -10.61 -4.24
N HIS A 126 -0.47 -10.87 -3.37
CA HIS A 126 0.33 -9.83 -2.72
C HIS A 126 1.64 -9.61 -3.46
N VAL A 127 1.91 -8.36 -3.84
CA VAL A 127 3.12 -7.93 -4.56
C VAL A 127 3.83 -6.83 -3.78
N PHE A 128 5.16 -6.87 -3.73
CA PHE A 128 6.00 -5.80 -3.26
C PHE A 128 6.85 -5.24 -4.39
N LEU A 129 6.84 -3.92 -4.58
CA LEU A 129 7.62 -3.24 -5.61
C LEU A 129 8.71 -2.37 -4.97
N TYR A 130 9.92 -2.45 -5.52
CA TYR A 130 11.06 -1.67 -5.05
C TYR A 130 11.92 -1.18 -6.21
N ALA A 131 12.84 -0.26 -5.93
CA ALA A 131 13.84 0.17 -6.89
C ALA A 131 15.14 0.58 -6.18
N SER A 132 16.24 0.62 -6.92
CA SER A 132 17.49 1.19 -6.41
C SER A 132 17.36 2.68 -6.14
N HIS A 133 18.15 3.21 -5.21
CA HIS A 133 18.15 4.64 -4.88
C HIS A 133 18.37 5.53 -6.12
N PRO A 134 19.32 5.25 -7.04
CA PRO A 134 19.48 6.07 -8.24
C PRO A 134 18.24 6.09 -9.14
N GLU A 135 17.53 4.96 -9.26
CA GLU A 135 16.32 4.89 -10.08
C GLU A 135 15.16 5.67 -9.41
N LYS A 136 14.99 5.58 -8.09
CA LYS A 136 14.03 6.38 -7.35
C LYS A 136 14.30 7.87 -7.53
N MET A 137 15.56 8.30 -7.39
CA MET A 137 15.99 9.68 -7.62
C MET A 137 15.68 10.16 -9.02
N ARG A 138 15.98 9.32 -10.03
CA ARG A 138 15.68 9.62 -11.44
C ARG A 138 14.18 9.85 -11.65
N ARG A 139 13.34 8.98 -11.11
CA ARG A 139 11.86 9.08 -11.23
C ARG A 139 11.33 10.33 -10.53
N LEU A 140 11.81 10.63 -9.32
CA LEU A 140 11.38 11.82 -8.58
C LEU A 140 11.79 13.13 -9.27
N LYS A 141 12.97 13.17 -9.89
CA LYS A 141 13.40 14.33 -10.71
C LYS A 141 12.51 14.51 -11.93
N LEU A 142 12.08 13.43 -12.59
CA LEU A 142 11.13 13.50 -13.71
C LEU A 142 9.75 14.02 -13.26
N LEU A 143 9.37 13.81 -12.01
CA LEU A 143 8.17 14.38 -11.39
C LEU A 143 8.35 15.81 -10.90
N GLY A 144 9.46 16.48 -11.24
CA GLY A 144 9.73 17.87 -10.93
C GLY A 144 10.27 18.12 -9.51
N LYS A 145 10.65 17.07 -8.76
CA LYS A 145 11.24 17.22 -7.45
C LYS A 145 12.70 17.66 -7.54
N SER A 146 13.10 18.62 -6.72
CA SER A 146 14.50 18.96 -6.54
C SER A 146 15.28 17.81 -5.89
N GLU A 147 16.57 17.75 -6.12
CA GLU A 147 17.43 16.69 -5.54
C GLU A 147 17.31 16.62 -4.02
N LYS A 148 17.39 17.77 -3.35
CA LYS A 148 17.26 17.88 -1.88
C LYS A 148 15.88 17.43 -1.38
N GLU A 149 14.82 17.72 -2.12
CA GLU A 149 13.47 17.30 -1.76
C GLU A 149 13.30 15.79 -1.98
N ALA A 150 13.80 15.25 -3.09
CA ALA A 150 13.76 13.84 -3.40
C ALA A 150 14.50 13.00 -2.33
N GLU A 151 15.73 13.39 -1.96
CA GLU A 151 16.50 12.74 -0.89
C GLU A 151 15.72 12.75 0.43
N ARG A 152 15.21 13.91 0.85
CA ARG A 152 14.43 14.01 2.07
C ARG A 152 13.20 13.10 2.06
N LEU A 153 12.51 12.99 0.93
CA LEU A 153 11.34 12.12 0.80
C LEU A 153 11.72 10.63 0.86
N LEU A 154 12.79 10.23 0.17
CA LEU A 154 13.30 8.85 0.20
C LEU A 154 13.71 8.42 1.61
N ASP A 155 14.31 9.32 2.37
CA ASP A 155 14.73 9.06 3.75
C ASP A 155 13.56 8.89 4.73
N HIS A 156 12.44 9.59 4.52
CA HIS A 156 11.40 9.69 5.54
C HIS A 156 10.19 8.81 5.26
N VAL A 157 9.74 8.71 4.00
CA VAL A 157 8.46 8.06 3.69
C VAL A 157 8.49 6.57 4.00
N ASP A 158 9.57 5.87 3.67
CA ASP A 158 9.67 4.43 3.95
C ASP A 158 9.91 4.14 5.43
N ARG A 159 10.59 5.03 6.17
CA ARG A 159 10.67 4.95 7.64
C ARG A 159 9.30 5.06 8.31
N ASP A 160 8.46 5.94 7.82
CA ASP A 160 7.10 6.09 8.33
C ASP A 160 6.29 4.80 8.07
N ARG A 161 6.46 4.15 6.92
CA ARG A 161 5.84 2.84 6.60
C ARG A 161 6.32 1.73 7.53
N ILE A 162 7.63 1.66 7.80
CA ILE A 162 8.21 0.73 8.78
C ILE A 162 7.54 0.90 10.15
N GLN A 163 7.44 2.15 10.61
CA GLN A 163 6.80 2.44 11.91
C GLN A 163 5.32 2.06 11.93
N PHE A 164 4.58 2.35 10.86
CA PHE A 164 3.18 1.97 10.72
C PHE A 164 3.00 0.46 10.83
N VAL A 165 3.76 -0.31 10.04
CA VAL A 165 3.67 -1.78 10.06
C VAL A 165 4.08 -2.35 11.42
N LYS A 166 5.12 -1.80 12.03
CA LYS A 166 5.54 -2.21 13.37
C LYS A 166 4.48 -1.94 14.43
N CYS A 167 3.84 -0.77 14.37
CA CYS A 167 2.83 -0.35 15.35
C CYS A 167 1.54 -1.19 15.25
N TYR A 168 1.00 -1.36 14.04
CA TYR A 168 -0.32 -1.97 13.86
C TYR A 168 -0.31 -3.47 13.60
N PHE A 169 0.80 -4.03 13.11
CA PHE A 169 0.89 -5.45 12.76
C PHE A 169 2.00 -6.19 13.52
N ASN A 170 2.78 -5.49 14.34
CA ASN A 170 3.95 -6.03 15.04
C ASN A 170 4.89 -6.82 14.11
N ALA A 171 5.04 -6.37 12.88
CA ALA A 171 5.81 -7.03 11.82
C ALA A 171 6.96 -6.14 11.32
N ASP A 172 7.92 -6.74 10.64
CA ASP A 172 8.94 -6.02 9.90
C ASP A 172 8.43 -5.63 8.51
N TRP A 173 8.88 -4.49 7.99
CA TRP A 173 8.53 -4.06 6.65
C TRP A 173 9.78 -3.96 5.74
N PRO A 174 9.76 -4.62 4.57
CA PRO A 174 8.74 -5.56 4.08
C PRO A 174 8.82 -6.94 4.76
N THR A 175 7.68 -7.53 5.12
CA THR A 175 7.60 -8.93 5.56
C THR A 175 7.66 -9.84 4.35
N ARG A 176 8.83 -10.40 4.05
CA ARG A 176 9.07 -11.14 2.79
C ARG A 176 8.13 -12.31 2.56
N SER A 177 7.80 -13.07 3.61
CA SER A 177 6.90 -14.23 3.54
C SER A 177 5.44 -13.88 3.20
N LEU A 178 5.07 -12.60 3.30
CA LEU A 178 3.74 -12.12 3.00
C LEU A 178 3.50 -11.96 1.50
N TYR A 179 4.57 -11.76 0.72
CA TYR A 179 4.44 -11.43 -0.71
C TYR A 179 4.64 -12.64 -1.60
N HIS A 180 3.75 -12.82 -2.57
CA HIS A 180 3.91 -13.81 -3.64
C HIS A 180 5.05 -13.42 -4.58
N MET A 181 5.28 -12.13 -4.76
CA MET A 181 6.37 -11.58 -5.58
C MET A 181 6.94 -10.30 -4.99
N MET A 182 8.27 -10.15 -5.12
CA MET A 182 8.99 -8.90 -4.85
C MET A 182 9.78 -8.53 -6.10
N LEU A 183 9.46 -7.40 -6.74
CA LEU A 183 10.00 -7.04 -8.06
C LEU A 183 10.70 -5.68 -8.04
N ASN A 184 11.86 -5.64 -8.70
CA ASN A 184 12.58 -4.41 -8.97
C ASN A 184 11.99 -3.71 -10.20
N THR A 185 11.45 -2.52 -10.04
CA THR A 185 10.81 -1.77 -11.13
C THR A 185 11.80 -1.17 -12.14
N ALA A 186 13.11 -1.27 -11.89
CA ALA A 186 14.12 -0.92 -12.88
C ALA A 186 14.08 -1.78 -14.16
N MET A 187 13.40 -2.94 -14.09
CA MET A 187 13.15 -3.77 -15.27
C MET A 187 12.17 -3.15 -16.30
N GLY A 188 11.57 -2.02 -15.97
CA GLY A 188 10.54 -1.37 -16.76
C GLY A 188 9.12 -1.83 -16.39
N ASP A 189 8.20 -0.89 -16.47
CA ASP A 189 6.82 -1.09 -16.00
C ASP A 189 6.12 -2.23 -16.74
N GLU A 190 6.30 -2.31 -18.07
CA GLU A 190 5.72 -3.37 -18.91
C GLU A 190 6.18 -4.79 -18.51
N THR A 191 7.47 -4.95 -18.22
CA THR A 191 8.03 -6.22 -17.77
C THR A 191 7.46 -6.61 -16.41
N VAL A 192 7.42 -5.65 -15.47
CA VAL A 192 6.87 -5.85 -14.12
C VAL A 192 5.41 -6.29 -14.19
N ILE A 193 4.59 -5.60 -14.98
CA ILE A 193 3.18 -5.93 -15.18
C ILE A 193 3.01 -7.33 -15.77
N SER A 194 3.77 -7.65 -16.81
CA SER A 194 3.72 -8.96 -17.46
C SER A 194 4.08 -10.09 -16.50
N LEU A 195 5.09 -9.90 -15.65
CA LEU A 195 5.48 -10.86 -14.61
C LEU A 195 4.37 -11.04 -13.57
N ILE A 196 3.77 -9.97 -13.06
CA ILE A 196 2.67 -10.05 -12.08
C ILE A 196 1.50 -10.82 -12.65
N LEU A 197 1.00 -10.41 -13.81
CA LEU A 197 -0.17 -11.04 -14.44
C LEU A 197 0.11 -12.47 -14.91
N GLY A 198 1.32 -12.75 -15.41
CA GLY A 198 1.74 -14.07 -15.83
C GLY A 198 1.83 -15.06 -14.66
N THR A 199 2.44 -14.64 -13.56
CA THR A 199 2.57 -15.47 -12.35
C THR A 199 1.19 -15.75 -11.72
N MET A 200 0.34 -14.72 -11.61
CA MET A 200 -1.02 -14.88 -11.10
C MET A 200 -1.79 -15.95 -11.89
N ARG A 201 -1.78 -15.86 -13.22
CA ARG A 201 -2.43 -16.86 -14.10
C ARG A 201 -1.82 -18.25 -13.98
N SER A 202 -0.50 -18.34 -13.81
CA SER A 202 0.20 -19.64 -13.66
C SER A 202 -0.21 -20.34 -12.37
N LEU A 203 -0.28 -19.61 -11.26
CA LEU A 203 -0.71 -20.15 -9.97
C LEU A 203 -2.19 -20.59 -10.00
N GLU A 204 -3.05 -19.85 -10.68
CA GLU A 204 -4.46 -20.24 -10.87
C GLU A 204 -4.60 -21.55 -11.64
N ARG A 205 -3.81 -21.75 -12.69
CA ARG A 205 -3.81 -23.01 -13.47
C ARG A 205 -3.33 -24.18 -12.63
N SER A 206 -2.28 -23.99 -11.83
CA SER A 206 -1.75 -25.01 -10.95
C SER A 206 -2.75 -25.43 -9.88
N SER A 207 -3.51 -24.47 -9.33
CA SER A 207 -4.56 -24.73 -8.33
C SER A 207 -5.79 -25.46 -8.94
N ALA A 208 -6.08 -25.24 -10.22
CA ALA A 208 -7.17 -25.95 -10.93
C ALA A 208 -6.81 -27.39 -11.32
N GLY A 209 -5.50 -27.70 -11.39
CA GLY A 209 -4.98 -29.02 -11.77
C GLY A 209 -4.68 -30.01 -10.63
N GLY A 210 -4.98 -29.67 -9.37
CA GLY A 210 -4.82 -30.53 -8.18
C GLY A 210 -3.50 -30.32 -7.43
N VAL A 211 -3.63 -30.18 -6.12
CA VAL A 211 -2.68 -29.92 -5.03
C VAL A 211 -2.35 -28.43 -4.85
N PRO A 212 -2.94 -27.77 -3.82
CA PRO A 212 -2.50 -26.44 -3.44
C PRO A 212 -1.08 -26.48 -2.87
N PRO A 213 -0.20 -25.50 -3.16
CA PRO A 213 1.06 -25.38 -2.45
C PRO A 213 0.76 -25.15 -0.96
N SER A 214 1.29 -26.02 -0.12
CA SER A 214 1.20 -25.90 1.33
C SER A 214 1.99 -24.68 1.76
N HIS A 215 1.31 -23.55 1.98
CA HIS A 215 1.86 -22.45 2.78
C HIS A 215 1.83 -22.91 4.24
N SER A 216 2.90 -23.51 4.70
CA SER A 216 3.16 -23.66 6.13
C SER A 216 3.40 -22.28 6.70
N SER A 217 2.37 -21.68 7.27
CA SER A 217 2.50 -20.52 8.15
C SER A 217 3.24 -20.98 9.41
N GLU A 218 4.52 -20.72 9.50
CA GLU A 218 5.20 -20.78 10.80
C GLU A 218 4.51 -19.76 11.72
N PRO A 219 4.09 -20.17 12.92
CA PRO A 219 3.48 -19.26 13.88
C PRO A 219 4.54 -18.24 14.30
N VAL A 220 4.20 -16.96 14.15
CA VAL A 220 4.98 -15.86 14.75
C VAL A 220 4.94 -16.08 16.27
N PRO A 221 6.10 -16.18 16.96
CA PRO A 221 6.14 -16.42 18.39
C PRO A 221 5.45 -15.26 19.13
N SER A 222 4.41 -15.57 19.87
CA SER A 222 3.77 -14.69 20.84
C SER A 222 4.76 -14.41 21.99
N ARG A 223 5.14 -13.16 22.16
CA ARG A 223 5.68 -12.60 23.40
C ARG A 223 4.84 -11.46 23.88
#